data_f2d1dfb37f8530f380797a9617d34826
#
_entry.id   f2d1dfb37f8530f380797a9617d34826
#
_cell.length_a   1.000
_cell.length_b   1.000
_cell.length_c   1.000
_cell.angle_alpha   90.00
_cell.angle_beta   90.00
_cell.angle_gamma   90.00
#
_symmetry.space_group_name_H-M   'P 1'
#
loop_
_entity.id
_entity.type
_entity.pdbx_description
1 polymer ?
#
loop_
_entity_poly.entity_id
_entity_poly.type
_entity_poly.pdbx_seq_one_letter_code
_entity_poly.pdbx_strand_id
1 'polypeptide(L)'
;HGDSSIYGALVNMAQDWSFRYTLVDGHGNFGSVDGDGAAAMRYTEARLSKISMEMLADINKDTVDFQPNFDETEREPKVLPSRFPNLLVNGTTGIAVGMATNIPPHNLREVINAVVKIIDNTIEEQRETTIEELLDVVKGPDFPTGATILGRRGIEEAYRTGRGKIRVRAVSNIETLPNGKSRIIVTELPYLVNKARLIEKIAELVRDKKIDGITDLNDHSSREGMRICIDLRKDANANVVLNQLYKHTQLQDTFGVIMLCVVPQGDSLVPKVLNLKELLEHYLAHQEDVVTRRTKY
;
A
#
# COMPACT_ATOMS: atom_id res chain seq x y z
N HIS A 1 23.03 6.87 -8.87
CA HIS A 1 21.76 7.09 -9.55
C HIS A 1 21.65 8.53 -10.04
N GLY A 2 20.97 8.75 -11.16
CA GLY A 2 20.68 10.08 -11.67
C GLY A 2 19.58 10.78 -10.89
N ASP A 3 19.55 12.12 -10.99
CA ASP A 3 18.58 12.96 -10.29
C ASP A 3 17.13 12.65 -10.65
N SER A 4 16.83 12.20 -11.87
CA SER A 4 15.46 11.81 -12.25
C SER A 4 14.98 10.56 -11.50
N SER A 5 15.84 9.58 -11.25
CA SER A 5 15.51 8.40 -10.44
C SER A 5 15.27 8.77 -8.98
N ILE A 6 16.11 9.65 -8.44
CA ILE A 6 16.00 10.13 -7.06
C ILE A 6 14.70 10.94 -6.89
N TYR A 7 14.44 11.85 -7.81
CA TYR A 7 13.21 12.65 -7.79
C TYR A 7 11.96 11.78 -7.92
N GLY A 8 11.98 10.78 -8.80
CA GLY A 8 10.86 9.85 -8.96
C GLY A 8 10.52 9.10 -7.68
N ALA A 9 11.54 8.63 -6.95
CA ALA A 9 11.35 7.98 -5.65
C ALA A 9 10.79 8.94 -4.60
N LEU A 10 11.32 10.15 -4.54
CA LEU A 10 10.84 11.20 -3.63
C LEU A 10 9.39 11.56 -3.91
N VAL A 11 9.02 11.73 -5.17
CA VAL A 11 7.64 12.01 -5.60
C VAL A 11 6.70 10.90 -5.13
N ASN A 12 7.07 9.64 -5.33
CA ASN A 12 6.25 8.51 -4.90
C ASN A 12 5.98 8.52 -3.39
N MET A 13 6.99 8.87 -2.59
CA MET A 13 6.86 8.95 -1.13
C MET A 13 5.97 10.12 -0.65
N ALA A 14 5.69 11.10 -1.50
CA ALA A 14 4.82 12.23 -1.20
C ALA A 14 3.37 12.01 -1.63
N GLN A 15 3.09 10.95 -2.40
CA GLN A 15 1.75 10.67 -2.92
C GLN A 15 0.91 9.92 -1.89
N ASP A 16 -0.19 10.52 -1.45
CA ASP A 16 -1.09 9.95 -0.44
C ASP A 16 -1.98 8.81 -0.96
N TRP A 17 -2.00 8.58 -2.27
CA TRP A 17 -2.65 7.42 -2.88
C TRP A 17 -1.67 6.25 -3.12
N SER A 18 -0.36 6.50 -2.98
CA SER A 18 0.70 5.49 -3.12
C SER A 18 1.18 4.97 -1.78
N PHE A 19 1.32 5.87 -0.80
CA PHE A 19 1.79 5.57 0.55
C PHE A 19 0.67 5.80 1.57
N ARG A 20 0.44 4.81 2.43
CA ARG A 20 -0.56 4.92 3.50
C ARG A 20 -0.18 6.03 4.49
N TYR A 21 1.10 6.14 4.80
CA TYR A 21 1.69 7.23 5.60
C TYR A 21 2.82 7.83 4.80
N THR A 22 2.59 9.00 4.23
CA THR A 22 3.58 9.64 3.35
C THR A 22 4.86 9.97 4.13
N LEU A 23 6.00 9.69 3.52
CA LEU A 23 7.32 9.92 4.12
C LEU A 23 7.90 11.28 3.71
N VAL A 24 7.32 11.90 2.71
CA VAL A 24 7.72 13.22 2.21
C VAL A 24 6.50 14.13 2.20
N ASP A 25 6.67 15.34 2.73
CA ASP A 25 5.72 16.43 2.56
C ASP A 25 6.08 17.19 1.29
N GLY A 26 5.24 17.06 0.27
CA GLY A 26 5.42 17.73 -1.01
C GLY A 26 4.61 19.01 -1.10
N HIS A 27 5.18 20.03 -1.76
CA HIS A 27 4.50 21.27 -2.09
C HIS A 27 4.60 21.53 -3.58
N GLY A 28 3.45 21.61 -4.25
CA GLY A 28 3.35 21.72 -5.69
C GLY A 28 2.62 20.53 -6.31
N ASN A 29 2.84 20.30 -7.61
CA ASN A 29 2.21 19.21 -8.35
C ASN A 29 3.07 17.93 -8.27
N PHE A 30 2.59 16.93 -7.55
CA PHE A 30 3.23 15.62 -7.39
C PHE A 30 2.51 14.51 -8.16
N GLY A 31 1.71 14.86 -9.17
CA GLY A 31 0.96 13.89 -9.97
C GLY A 31 -0.47 13.68 -9.48
N SER A 32 -1.12 12.66 -10.01
CA SER A 32 -2.50 12.31 -9.65
C SER A 32 -2.77 10.81 -9.80
N VAL A 33 -3.92 10.37 -9.30
CA VAL A 33 -4.42 8.99 -9.45
C VAL A 33 -4.73 8.61 -10.91
N ASP A 34 -4.73 9.58 -11.81
CA ASP A 34 -4.87 9.37 -13.25
C ASP A 34 -3.55 8.99 -13.93
N GLY A 35 -2.48 8.93 -13.18
CA GLY A 35 -1.15 8.63 -13.71
C GLY A 35 -0.44 9.85 -14.28
N ASP A 36 -0.95 11.05 -14.02
CA ASP A 36 -0.24 12.28 -14.40
C ASP A 36 1.09 12.35 -13.66
N GLY A 37 2.13 12.74 -14.37
CA GLY A 37 3.45 12.93 -13.80
C GLY A 37 3.53 14.16 -12.90
N ALA A 38 4.51 14.17 -12.02
CA ALA A 38 4.83 15.35 -11.22
C ALA A 38 5.38 16.47 -12.11
N ALA A 39 5.25 17.72 -11.67
CA ALA A 39 5.94 18.85 -12.27
C ALA A 39 7.47 18.63 -12.17
N ALA A 40 8.24 19.28 -13.03
CA ALA A 40 9.69 19.25 -12.96
C ALA A 40 10.16 19.74 -11.57
N MET A 41 11.27 19.17 -11.06
CA MET A 41 11.70 19.41 -9.68
C MET A 41 11.98 20.89 -9.36
N ARG A 42 12.27 21.72 -10.38
CA ARG A 42 12.45 23.16 -10.18
C ARG A 42 11.18 23.89 -9.75
N TYR A 43 10.02 23.24 -9.89
CA TYR A 43 8.71 23.81 -9.53
C TYR A 43 8.14 23.24 -8.24
N THR A 44 8.81 22.28 -7.60
CA THR A 44 8.30 21.60 -6.42
C THR A 44 9.21 21.82 -5.23
N GLU A 45 8.64 21.71 -4.04
CA GLU A 45 9.36 21.74 -2.78
C GLU A 45 9.05 20.45 -2.00
N ALA A 46 10.01 19.98 -1.22
CA ALA A 46 9.85 18.77 -0.45
C ALA A 46 10.60 18.86 0.88
N ARG A 47 10.03 18.23 1.89
CA ARG A 47 10.68 18.04 3.20
C ARG A 47 10.26 16.70 3.77
N LEU A 48 11.00 16.22 4.77
CA LEU A 48 10.62 15.00 5.48
C LEU A 48 9.31 15.24 6.25
N SER A 49 8.41 14.28 6.19
CA SER A 49 7.22 14.28 7.05
C SER A 49 7.60 13.97 8.50
N LYS A 50 6.70 14.25 9.43
CA LYS A 50 6.94 13.96 10.85
C LYS A 50 7.24 12.49 11.11
N ILE A 51 6.49 11.59 10.46
CA ILE A 51 6.68 10.15 10.66
C ILE A 51 8.01 9.66 10.10
N SER A 52 8.51 10.26 9.02
CA SER A 52 9.80 9.87 8.44
C SER A 52 10.97 10.24 9.36
N MET A 53 10.82 11.23 10.22
CA MET A 53 11.82 11.54 11.26
C MET A 53 12.01 10.38 12.23
N GLU A 54 10.96 9.60 12.49
CA GLU A 54 11.04 8.40 13.33
C GLU A 54 11.82 7.26 12.66
N MET A 55 11.89 7.25 11.32
CA MET A 55 12.75 6.31 10.59
C MET A 55 14.22 6.55 10.84
N LEU A 56 14.60 7.81 11.08
CA LEU A 56 15.99 8.28 11.21
C LEU A 56 16.39 8.51 12.67
N ALA A 57 15.47 8.37 13.62
CA ALA A 57 15.74 8.66 15.03
C ALA A 57 16.96 7.86 15.55
N ASP A 58 17.89 8.57 16.19
CA ASP A 58 19.12 8.00 16.78
C ASP A 58 20.08 7.35 15.75
N ILE A 59 19.98 7.68 14.46
CA ILE A 59 20.88 7.12 13.43
C ILE A 59 22.35 7.45 13.69
N ASN A 60 22.63 8.57 14.37
CA ASN A 60 23.98 9.02 14.70
C ASN A 60 24.51 8.47 16.04
N LYS A 61 23.79 7.53 16.66
CA LYS A 61 24.14 6.97 17.97
C LYS A 61 24.62 5.51 17.87
N ASP A 62 25.30 5.17 16.80
CA ASP A 62 25.81 3.82 16.55
C ASP A 62 24.72 2.73 16.61
N THR A 63 23.51 3.08 16.23
CA THR A 63 22.36 2.17 16.30
C THR A 63 22.28 1.20 15.13
N VAL A 64 22.89 1.52 14.00
CA VAL A 64 22.89 0.71 12.78
C VAL A 64 24.28 0.70 12.15
N ASP A 65 24.58 -0.34 11.39
CA ASP A 65 25.81 -0.46 10.66
C ASP A 65 25.79 0.39 9.40
N PHE A 66 26.96 0.96 9.06
CA PHE A 66 27.19 1.71 7.82
C PHE A 66 28.13 0.92 6.92
N GLN A 67 28.02 1.14 5.63
CA GLN A 67 28.87 0.57 4.59
C GLN A 67 29.28 1.66 3.61
N PRO A 68 30.38 1.47 2.84
CA PRO A 68 30.69 2.37 1.74
C PRO A 68 29.56 2.39 0.70
N ASN A 69 29.31 3.55 0.09
CA ASN A 69 28.42 3.64 -1.07
C ASN A 69 29.09 3.03 -2.31
N PHE A 70 28.43 3.10 -3.46
CA PHE A 70 28.87 2.40 -4.67
C PHE A 70 30.29 2.77 -5.11
N ASP A 71 30.65 4.07 -5.09
CA ASP A 71 31.97 4.55 -5.49
C ASP A 71 32.95 4.73 -4.32
N GLU A 72 32.55 4.30 -3.12
CA GLU A 72 33.36 4.37 -1.89
C GLU A 72 33.73 5.79 -1.45
N THR A 73 33.07 6.81 -1.99
CA THR A 73 33.33 8.21 -1.62
C THR A 73 32.66 8.62 -0.31
N GLU A 74 31.56 7.96 0.04
CA GLU A 74 30.75 8.23 1.24
C GLU A 74 30.35 6.93 1.92
N ARG A 75 29.74 7.04 3.08
CA ARG A 75 29.17 5.90 3.81
C ARG A 75 27.64 6.03 3.89
N GLU A 76 26.97 4.92 3.78
CA GLU A 76 25.51 4.83 3.86
C GLU A 76 25.09 3.81 4.90
N PRO A 77 23.93 3.97 5.57
CA PRO A 77 23.43 2.96 6.48
C PRO A 77 22.98 1.71 5.72
N LYS A 78 23.26 0.53 6.28
CA LYS A 78 22.76 -0.74 5.72
C LYS A 78 21.26 -0.86 5.90
N VAL A 79 20.73 -0.39 7.03
CA VAL A 79 19.32 -0.30 7.36
C VAL A 79 19.09 0.97 8.18
N LEU A 80 17.86 1.43 8.28
CA LEU A 80 17.52 2.56 9.13
C LEU A 80 17.11 2.07 10.52
N PRO A 81 17.28 2.90 11.59
CA PRO A 81 16.80 2.54 12.92
C PRO A 81 15.31 2.23 12.97
N SER A 82 14.50 3.01 12.28
CA SER A 82 13.08 2.79 12.02
C SER A 82 12.26 2.43 13.26
N ARG A 83 11.81 3.44 14.02
CA ARG A 83 10.99 3.24 15.23
C ARG A 83 9.60 2.67 14.98
N PHE A 84 9.20 2.52 13.73
CA PHE A 84 7.97 1.83 13.36
C PHE A 84 8.23 0.88 12.20
N PRO A 85 7.44 -0.20 12.04
CA PRO A 85 7.67 -1.22 11.01
C PRO A 85 7.17 -0.76 9.64
N ASN A 86 7.93 0.12 8.99
CA ASN A 86 7.54 0.77 7.74
C ASN A 86 7.26 -0.22 6.61
N LEU A 87 7.94 -1.37 6.57
CA LEU A 87 7.71 -2.37 5.53
C LEU A 87 6.26 -2.85 5.49
N LEU A 88 5.65 -3.09 6.64
CA LEU A 88 4.23 -3.46 6.75
C LEU A 88 3.32 -2.24 6.64
N VAL A 89 3.70 -1.13 7.24
CA VAL A 89 2.83 0.05 7.33
C VAL A 89 2.61 0.68 5.96
N ASN A 90 3.65 0.85 5.17
CA ASN A 90 3.53 1.40 3.81
C ASN A 90 3.54 0.32 2.72
N GLY A 91 3.89 -0.91 3.06
CA GLY A 91 4.03 -1.96 2.07
C GLY A 91 5.19 -1.73 1.11
N THR A 92 5.33 -2.59 0.15
CA THR A 92 6.33 -2.46 -0.90
C THR A 92 5.97 -3.35 -2.10
N THR A 93 6.52 -3.01 -3.25
CA THR A 93 6.50 -3.88 -4.42
C THR A 93 7.88 -3.87 -5.05
N GLY A 94 8.32 -5.01 -5.53
CA GLY A 94 9.62 -5.14 -6.17
C GLY A 94 9.69 -6.37 -7.05
N ILE A 95 10.33 -6.21 -8.21
CA ILE A 95 10.49 -7.27 -9.20
C ILE A 95 11.97 -7.54 -9.37
N ALA A 96 12.37 -8.79 -9.16
CA ALA A 96 13.74 -9.28 -9.41
C ALA A 96 13.70 -10.43 -10.40
N VAL A 97 14.88 -10.94 -10.77
CA VAL A 97 14.96 -12.11 -11.66
C VAL A 97 14.52 -13.35 -10.87
N GLY A 98 13.45 -13.99 -11.35
CA GLY A 98 12.93 -15.22 -10.75
C GLY A 98 12.17 -15.07 -9.44
N MET A 99 11.98 -13.83 -8.94
CA MET A 99 11.26 -13.59 -7.70
C MET A 99 10.64 -12.20 -7.67
N ALA A 100 9.61 -12.02 -6.84
CA ALA A 100 8.97 -10.73 -6.63
C ALA A 100 8.47 -10.62 -5.19
N THR A 101 8.38 -9.40 -4.70
CA THR A 101 7.72 -9.08 -3.43
C THR A 101 6.54 -8.14 -3.68
N ASN A 102 5.48 -8.32 -2.92
CA ASN A 102 4.29 -7.48 -3.01
C ASN A 102 3.58 -7.49 -1.65
N ILE A 103 3.91 -6.53 -0.82
CA ILE A 103 3.40 -6.42 0.55
C ILE A 103 2.43 -5.25 0.59
N PRO A 104 1.16 -5.47 1.00
CA PRO A 104 0.19 -4.38 1.08
C PRO A 104 0.46 -3.47 2.27
N PRO A 105 0.02 -2.20 2.22
CA PRO A 105 0.11 -1.30 3.37
C PRO A 105 -0.86 -1.70 4.48
N HIS A 106 -0.56 -1.28 5.71
CA HIS A 106 -1.31 -1.62 6.91
C HIS A 106 -1.53 -0.42 7.81
N ASN A 107 -2.50 -0.53 8.71
CA ASN A 107 -2.77 0.47 9.72
C ASN A 107 -1.67 0.48 10.78
N LEU A 108 -1.08 1.64 11.03
CA LEU A 108 0.04 1.80 11.97
C LEU A 108 -0.32 1.31 13.38
N ARG A 109 -1.51 1.67 13.88
CA ARG A 109 -1.96 1.27 15.22
C ARG A 109 -2.10 -0.24 15.34
N GLU A 110 -2.70 -0.89 14.35
CA GLU A 110 -2.85 -2.34 14.33
C GLU A 110 -1.48 -3.05 14.36
N VAL A 111 -0.55 -2.60 13.53
CA VAL A 111 0.78 -3.20 13.46
C VAL A 111 1.56 -2.98 14.76
N ILE A 112 1.52 -1.78 15.33
CA ILE A 112 2.16 -1.51 16.63
C ILE A 112 1.52 -2.33 17.73
N ASN A 113 0.20 -2.46 17.75
CA ASN A 113 -0.49 -3.31 18.73
C ASN A 113 -0.06 -4.78 18.60
N ALA A 114 0.17 -5.26 17.38
CA ALA A 114 0.69 -6.61 17.16
C ALA A 114 2.11 -6.78 17.72
N VAL A 115 2.97 -5.80 17.51
CA VAL A 115 4.33 -5.77 18.09
C VAL A 115 4.26 -5.81 19.62
N VAL A 116 3.42 -4.97 20.21
CA VAL A 116 3.22 -4.93 21.68
C VAL A 116 2.69 -6.26 22.18
N LYS A 117 1.76 -6.90 21.47
CA LYS A 117 1.23 -8.22 21.83
C LYS A 117 2.32 -9.28 21.90
N ILE A 118 3.24 -9.29 20.94
CA ILE A 118 4.37 -10.22 20.94
C ILE A 118 5.29 -9.95 22.13
N ILE A 119 5.59 -8.68 22.42
CA ILE A 119 6.43 -8.29 23.56
C ILE A 119 5.80 -8.74 24.89
N ASP A 120 4.52 -8.43 25.07
CA ASP A 120 3.80 -8.78 26.32
C ASP A 120 3.74 -10.29 26.54
N ASN A 121 3.43 -11.07 25.50
CA ASN A 121 3.41 -12.52 25.58
C ASN A 121 4.78 -13.10 25.94
N THR A 122 5.85 -12.54 25.37
CA THR A 122 7.21 -13.00 25.64
C THR A 122 7.66 -12.67 27.06
N ILE A 123 7.40 -11.45 27.53
CA ILE A 123 7.90 -10.94 28.82
C ILE A 123 7.00 -11.37 29.98
N GLU A 124 5.69 -11.18 29.86
CA GLU A 124 4.75 -11.41 30.96
C GLU A 124 4.30 -12.86 31.06
N GLU A 125 4.04 -13.51 29.93
CA GLU A 125 3.53 -14.88 29.89
C GLU A 125 4.58 -15.93 29.53
N GLN A 126 5.78 -15.50 29.14
CA GLN A 126 6.90 -16.37 28.76
C GLN A 126 6.52 -17.41 27.71
N ARG A 127 5.74 -16.99 26.72
CA ARG A 127 5.27 -17.84 25.64
C ARG A 127 5.38 -17.15 24.29
N GLU A 128 5.36 -17.94 23.23
CA GLU A 128 5.26 -17.43 21.87
C GLU A 128 3.84 -16.94 21.56
N THR A 129 3.74 -15.93 20.70
CA THR A 129 2.48 -15.44 20.16
C THR A 129 2.04 -16.33 19.02
N THR A 130 0.76 -16.69 18.96
CA THR A 130 0.20 -17.47 17.86
C THR A 130 -0.20 -16.55 16.71
N ILE A 131 -0.28 -17.11 15.50
CA ILE A 131 -0.75 -16.37 14.34
C ILE A 131 -2.22 -15.95 14.50
N GLU A 132 -3.03 -16.74 15.20
CA GLU A 132 -4.42 -16.44 15.50
C GLU A 132 -4.57 -15.16 16.33
N GLU A 133 -3.71 -14.97 17.33
CA GLU A 133 -3.69 -13.73 18.12
C GLU A 133 -3.35 -12.51 17.28
N LEU A 134 -2.42 -12.67 16.34
CA LEU A 134 -2.04 -11.57 15.43
C LEU A 134 -3.16 -11.24 14.43
N LEU A 135 -3.89 -12.25 13.95
CA LEU A 135 -5.05 -12.06 13.08
C LEU A 135 -6.18 -11.28 13.78
N ASP A 136 -6.30 -11.39 15.09
CA ASP A 136 -7.27 -10.61 15.86
C ASP A 136 -6.87 -9.14 16.01
N VAL A 137 -5.59 -8.83 15.91
CA VAL A 137 -5.05 -7.47 16.06
C VAL A 137 -4.88 -6.77 14.70
N VAL A 138 -4.26 -7.46 13.73
CA VAL A 138 -4.09 -6.97 12.37
C VAL A 138 -5.22 -7.54 11.52
N LYS A 139 -6.25 -6.72 11.29
CA LYS A 139 -7.48 -7.17 10.64
C LYS A 139 -7.32 -7.42 9.14
N GLY A 140 -6.39 -6.73 8.52
CA GLY A 140 -6.11 -6.81 7.09
C GLY A 140 -5.32 -5.62 6.61
N PRO A 141 -5.01 -5.56 5.31
CA PRO A 141 -4.41 -4.38 4.71
C PRO A 141 -5.26 -3.13 4.91
N ASP A 142 -4.60 -1.98 4.96
CA ASP A 142 -5.21 -0.66 5.05
C ASP A 142 -4.73 0.19 3.87
N PHE A 143 -5.44 0.12 2.77
CA PHE A 143 -5.04 0.81 1.54
C PHE A 143 -5.29 2.31 1.63
N PRO A 144 -4.35 3.16 1.18
CA PRO A 144 -4.52 4.61 1.19
C PRO A 144 -5.67 5.09 0.32
N THR A 145 -6.08 4.27 -0.64
CA THR A 145 -7.17 4.56 -1.58
C THR A 145 -8.54 4.05 -1.12
N GLY A 146 -8.62 3.42 0.05
CA GLY A 146 -9.86 2.86 0.57
C GLY A 146 -10.29 1.60 -0.14
N ALA A 147 -11.52 1.58 -0.63
CA ALA A 147 -12.20 0.42 -1.23
C ALA A 147 -12.59 -0.64 -0.20
N THR A 148 -13.12 -1.77 -0.66
CA THR A 148 -13.63 -2.83 0.20
C THR A 148 -12.92 -4.14 -0.09
N ILE A 149 -12.41 -4.79 0.94
CA ILE A 149 -11.84 -6.13 0.81
C ILE A 149 -12.98 -7.15 0.90
N LEU A 150 -13.02 -8.10 -0.02
CA LEU A 150 -14.04 -9.13 -0.10
C LEU A 150 -13.61 -10.39 0.65
N GLY A 151 -14.19 -10.58 1.82
CA GLY A 151 -13.94 -11.74 2.67
C GLY A 151 -12.60 -11.72 3.38
N ARG A 152 -12.37 -12.70 4.25
CA ARG A 152 -11.17 -12.80 5.09
C ARG A 152 -10.20 -13.89 4.67
N ARG A 153 -10.64 -14.80 3.81
CA ARG A 153 -9.85 -15.99 3.45
C ARG A 153 -8.48 -15.63 2.87
N GLY A 154 -8.44 -14.66 1.94
CA GLY A 154 -7.19 -14.22 1.33
C GLY A 154 -6.25 -13.55 2.32
N ILE A 155 -6.78 -12.78 3.26
CA ILE A 155 -6.03 -12.15 4.34
C ILE A 155 -5.40 -13.23 5.24
N GLU A 156 -6.19 -14.17 5.71
CA GLU A 156 -5.73 -15.25 6.60
C GLU A 156 -4.66 -16.10 5.92
N GLU A 157 -4.86 -16.47 4.67
CA GLU A 157 -3.89 -17.23 3.89
C GLU A 157 -2.57 -16.47 3.75
N ALA A 158 -2.63 -15.18 3.39
CA ALA A 158 -1.46 -14.33 3.26
C ALA A 158 -0.67 -14.21 4.57
N TYR A 159 -1.36 -14.03 5.69
CA TYR A 159 -0.70 -13.86 6.99
C TYR A 159 -0.16 -15.15 7.57
N ARG A 160 -0.76 -16.31 7.24
CA ARG A 160 -0.29 -17.62 7.68
C ARG A 160 0.88 -18.15 6.86
N THR A 161 0.89 -17.87 5.55
CA THR A 161 1.84 -18.48 4.61
C THR A 161 2.80 -17.50 3.95
N GLY A 162 2.51 -16.21 4.02
CA GLY A 162 3.24 -15.17 3.29
C GLY A 162 2.76 -14.97 1.85
N ARG A 163 1.79 -15.76 1.38
CA ARG A 163 1.18 -15.64 0.06
C ARG A 163 -0.34 -15.73 0.15
N GLY A 164 -1.01 -14.90 -0.61
CA GLY A 164 -2.47 -14.93 -0.67
C GLY A 164 -3.02 -13.97 -1.69
N LYS A 165 -4.29 -14.16 -2.04
CA LYS A 165 -4.99 -13.30 -2.99
C LYS A 165 -6.09 -12.54 -2.25
N ILE A 166 -5.95 -11.22 -2.20
CA ILE A 166 -6.91 -10.34 -1.55
C ILE A 166 -7.72 -9.64 -2.64
N ARG A 167 -9.02 -9.92 -2.68
CA ARG A 167 -9.93 -9.30 -3.63
C ARG A 167 -10.39 -7.97 -3.08
N VAL A 168 -10.27 -6.91 -3.90
CA VAL A 168 -10.60 -5.54 -3.53
C VAL A 168 -11.62 -5.00 -4.53
N ARG A 169 -12.66 -4.39 -4.02
CA ARG A 169 -13.76 -3.85 -4.82
C ARG A 169 -13.93 -2.37 -4.57
N ALA A 170 -14.14 -1.60 -5.64
CA ALA A 170 -14.46 -0.19 -5.57
C ALA A 170 -15.66 0.08 -4.67
N VAL A 171 -15.71 1.23 -4.04
CA VAL A 171 -16.91 1.71 -3.33
C VAL A 171 -17.79 2.43 -4.34
N SER A 172 -19.04 1.98 -4.44
CA SER A 172 -20.01 2.54 -5.35
C SER A 172 -21.38 2.68 -4.71
N ASN A 173 -22.17 3.62 -5.22
CA ASN A 173 -23.55 3.83 -4.86
C ASN A 173 -24.41 3.93 -6.13
N ILE A 174 -25.66 3.53 -6.03
CA ILE A 174 -26.64 3.66 -7.11
C ILE A 174 -27.59 4.79 -6.72
N GLU A 175 -27.68 5.81 -7.58
CA GLU A 175 -28.53 6.98 -7.42
C GLU A 175 -29.66 6.92 -8.43
N THR A 176 -30.89 7.26 -8.01
CA THR A 176 -32.02 7.43 -8.91
C THR A 176 -32.14 8.91 -9.30
N LEU A 177 -32.11 9.18 -10.60
CA LEU A 177 -32.22 10.53 -11.14
C LEU A 177 -33.72 10.96 -11.25
N PRO A 178 -34.01 12.28 -11.32
CA PRO A 178 -35.39 12.77 -11.43
C PRO A 178 -36.19 12.21 -12.62
N ASN A 179 -35.49 11.84 -13.71
CA ASN A 179 -36.11 11.26 -14.92
C ASN A 179 -36.36 9.75 -14.79
N GLY A 180 -36.12 9.15 -13.62
CA GLY A 180 -36.29 7.71 -13.36
C GLY A 180 -35.16 6.84 -13.84
N LYS A 181 -34.10 7.41 -14.42
CA LYS A 181 -32.88 6.68 -14.77
C LYS A 181 -32.01 6.46 -13.53
N SER A 182 -31.14 5.49 -13.59
CA SER A 182 -30.17 5.21 -12.52
C SER A 182 -28.77 5.69 -12.92
N ARG A 183 -27.99 6.02 -11.93
CA ARG A 183 -26.58 6.40 -12.06
C ARG A 183 -25.78 5.60 -11.05
N ILE A 184 -24.68 5.00 -11.51
CA ILE A 184 -23.68 4.39 -10.63
C ILE A 184 -22.61 5.45 -10.35
N ILE A 185 -22.33 5.68 -9.06
CA ILE A 185 -21.31 6.62 -8.61
C ILE A 185 -20.22 5.84 -7.92
N VAL A 186 -18.98 5.96 -8.42
CA VAL A 186 -17.80 5.31 -7.83
C VAL A 186 -16.99 6.38 -7.10
N THR A 187 -16.74 6.16 -5.82
CA THR A 187 -16.04 7.11 -4.94
C THR A 187 -14.69 6.63 -4.44
N GLU A 188 -14.42 5.33 -4.52
CA GLU A 188 -13.12 4.77 -4.15
C GLU A 188 -12.76 3.66 -5.14
N LEU A 189 -11.48 3.55 -5.47
CA LEU A 189 -10.95 2.53 -6.38
C LEU A 189 -9.99 1.59 -5.64
N PRO A 190 -9.83 0.35 -6.11
CA PRO A 190 -8.81 -0.53 -5.58
C PRO A 190 -7.40 0.09 -5.69
N TYR A 191 -6.55 -0.26 -4.75
CA TYR A 191 -5.17 0.23 -4.68
C TYR A 191 -4.42 -0.06 -5.98
N LEU A 192 -3.65 0.92 -6.46
CA LEU A 192 -2.84 0.88 -7.69
C LEU A 192 -3.64 0.90 -9.00
N VAL A 193 -4.94 1.08 -8.95
CA VAL A 193 -5.77 1.25 -10.15
C VAL A 193 -5.65 2.69 -10.66
N ASN A 194 -5.31 2.83 -11.93
CA ASN A 194 -5.27 4.12 -12.63
C ASN A 194 -6.68 4.50 -13.06
N LYS A 195 -7.20 5.61 -12.54
CA LYS A 195 -8.58 6.07 -12.78
C LYS A 195 -8.84 6.35 -14.26
N ALA A 196 -7.93 7.05 -14.93
CA ALA A 196 -8.10 7.40 -16.36
C ALA A 196 -8.17 6.14 -17.23
N ARG A 197 -7.28 5.17 -17.01
CA ARG A 197 -7.29 3.89 -17.74
C ARG A 197 -8.54 3.08 -17.46
N LEU A 198 -9.03 3.10 -16.23
CA LEU A 198 -10.29 2.44 -15.88
C LEU A 198 -11.45 3.03 -16.67
N ILE A 199 -11.56 4.36 -16.72
CA ILE A 199 -12.60 5.07 -17.46
C ILE A 199 -12.50 4.74 -18.96
N GLU A 200 -11.31 4.74 -19.52
CA GLU A 200 -11.07 4.34 -20.91
C GLU A 200 -11.52 2.89 -21.17
N LYS A 201 -11.23 1.98 -20.25
CA LYS A 201 -11.63 0.57 -20.36
C LYS A 201 -13.14 0.43 -20.34
N ILE A 202 -13.84 1.15 -19.48
CA ILE A 202 -15.31 1.15 -19.43
C ILE A 202 -15.87 1.67 -20.75
N ALA A 203 -15.34 2.79 -21.26
CA ALA A 203 -15.75 3.35 -22.55
C ALA A 203 -15.54 2.38 -23.72
N GLU A 204 -14.40 1.67 -23.72
CA GLU A 204 -14.13 0.64 -24.72
C GLU A 204 -15.15 -0.50 -24.68
N LEU A 205 -15.49 -1.00 -23.48
CA LEU A 205 -16.49 -2.07 -23.32
C LEU A 205 -17.89 -1.64 -23.78
N VAL A 206 -18.25 -0.38 -23.57
CA VAL A 206 -19.50 0.21 -24.07
C VAL A 206 -19.50 0.28 -25.59
N ARG A 207 -18.43 0.80 -26.17
CA ARG A 207 -18.27 0.94 -27.63
C ARG A 207 -18.30 -0.41 -28.33
N ASP A 208 -17.65 -1.42 -27.74
CA ASP A 208 -17.58 -2.79 -28.27
C ASP A 208 -18.83 -3.62 -27.94
N LYS A 209 -19.83 -3.03 -27.32
CA LYS A 209 -21.11 -3.65 -26.93
C LYS A 209 -20.95 -4.88 -26.04
N LYS A 210 -19.90 -4.91 -25.22
CA LYS A 210 -19.66 -5.97 -24.24
C LYS A 210 -20.38 -5.74 -22.93
N ILE A 211 -20.71 -4.48 -22.63
CA ILE A 211 -21.57 -4.09 -21.51
C ILE A 211 -22.71 -3.27 -22.09
N ASP A 212 -23.93 -3.68 -21.79
CA ASP A 212 -25.15 -2.98 -22.22
C ASP A 212 -25.72 -2.11 -21.09
N GLY A 213 -26.42 -1.06 -21.45
CA GLY A 213 -27.18 -0.23 -20.52
C GLY A 213 -26.49 1.05 -20.08
N ILE A 214 -25.23 1.27 -20.40
CA ILE A 214 -24.51 2.50 -20.07
C ILE A 214 -24.74 3.52 -21.20
N THR A 215 -25.23 4.72 -20.85
CA THR A 215 -25.52 5.80 -21.81
C THR A 215 -24.49 6.93 -21.76
N ASP A 216 -23.84 7.15 -20.60
CA ASP A 216 -22.87 8.21 -20.43
C ASP A 216 -21.88 7.85 -19.34
N LEU A 217 -20.69 8.43 -19.41
CA LEU A 217 -19.58 8.14 -18.50
C LEU A 217 -18.76 9.43 -18.29
N ASN A 218 -18.77 9.95 -17.06
CA ASN A 218 -18.12 11.21 -16.73
C ASN A 218 -17.29 11.08 -15.46
N ASP A 219 -16.16 11.77 -15.46
CA ASP A 219 -15.34 11.94 -14.27
C ASP A 219 -15.63 13.31 -13.65
N HIS A 220 -16.34 13.32 -12.54
CA HIS A 220 -16.66 14.51 -11.77
C HIS A 220 -15.80 14.64 -10.51
N SER A 221 -14.64 14.01 -10.49
CA SER A 221 -13.70 14.10 -9.37
C SER A 221 -13.21 15.53 -9.19
N SER A 222 -13.08 15.93 -7.92
CA SER A 222 -12.68 17.28 -7.53
C SER A 222 -11.82 17.24 -6.27
N ARG A 223 -11.53 18.41 -5.69
CA ARG A 223 -10.85 18.49 -4.38
C ARG A 223 -11.68 17.88 -3.24
N GLU A 224 -12.98 17.77 -3.42
CA GLU A 224 -13.88 17.14 -2.44
C GLU A 224 -13.78 15.61 -2.46
N GLY A 225 -13.23 15.02 -3.53
CA GLY A 225 -13.03 13.59 -3.64
C GLY A 225 -13.25 13.05 -5.04
N MET A 226 -13.02 11.75 -5.17
CA MET A 226 -13.26 11.00 -6.40
C MET A 226 -14.75 10.83 -6.64
N ARG A 227 -15.17 11.04 -7.88
CA ARG A 227 -16.57 10.83 -8.29
C ARG A 227 -16.63 10.47 -9.78
N ILE A 228 -16.73 9.17 -10.06
CA ILE A 228 -16.96 8.66 -11.42
C ILE A 228 -18.45 8.40 -11.55
N CYS A 229 -19.11 9.03 -12.53
CA CYS A 229 -20.54 8.90 -12.78
C CYS A 229 -20.79 8.04 -14.02
N ILE A 230 -21.51 6.95 -13.85
CA ILE A 230 -21.88 6.02 -14.93
C ILE A 230 -23.40 6.06 -15.06
N ASP A 231 -23.90 6.75 -16.09
CA ASP A 231 -25.32 6.91 -16.32
C ASP A 231 -25.88 5.71 -17.10
N LEU A 232 -27.04 5.24 -16.68
CA LEU A 232 -27.67 4.05 -17.23
C LEU A 232 -28.92 4.39 -18.00
N ARG A 233 -29.25 3.52 -18.97
CA ARG A 233 -30.52 3.56 -19.71
C ARG A 233 -31.65 3.27 -18.72
N LYS A 234 -32.85 3.85 -18.96
CA LYS A 234 -34.00 3.76 -18.05
C LYS A 234 -34.42 2.32 -17.73
N ASP A 235 -34.30 1.42 -18.71
CA ASP A 235 -34.69 -0.01 -18.58
C ASP A 235 -33.52 -0.89 -18.07
N ALA A 236 -32.35 -0.34 -17.85
CA ALA A 236 -31.20 -1.08 -17.37
C ALA A 236 -31.30 -1.39 -15.87
N ASN A 237 -30.90 -2.61 -15.49
CA ASN A 237 -30.77 -3.01 -14.09
C ASN A 237 -29.35 -2.59 -13.61
N ALA A 238 -29.31 -1.64 -12.70
CA ALA A 238 -28.04 -1.08 -12.19
C ALA A 238 -27.15 -2.14 -11.53
N ASN A 239 -27.71 -3.08 -10.79
CA ASN A 239 -26.93 -4.14 -10.15
C ASN A 239 -26.32 -5.10 -11.17
N VAL A 240 -27.03 -5.40 -12.26
CA VAL A 240 -26.51 -6.24 -13.34
C VAL A 240 -25.35 -5.55 -14.04
N VAL A 241 -25.49 -4.27 -14.36
CA VAL A 241 -24.43 -3.47 -14.99
C VAL A 241 -23.21 -3.40 -14.07
N LEU A 242 -23.41 -3.13 -12.79
CA LEU A 242 -22.34 -3.05 -11.81
C LEU A 242 -21.58 -4.38 -11.68
N ASN A 243 -22.30 -5.51 -11.66
CA ASN A 243 -21.67 -6.84 -11.63
C ASN A 243 -20.85 -7.12 -12.89
N GLN A 244 -21.30 -6.67 -14.06
CA GLN A 244 -20.53 -6.77 -15.31
C GLN A 244 -19.26 -5.91 -15.24
N LEU A 245 -19.34 -4.73 -14.65
CA LEU A 245 -18.19 -3.86 -14.44
C LEU A 245 -17.15 -4.51 -13.51
N TYR A 246 -17.59 -5.14 -12.44
CA TYR A 246 -16.68 -5.88 -11.54
C TYR A 246 -16.01 -7.05 -12.24
N LYS A 247 -16.72 -7.74 -13.12
CA LYS A 247 -16.19 -8.90 -13.86
C LYS A 247 -15.18 -8.51 -14.94
N HIS A 248 -15.39 -7.38 -15.62
CA HIS A 248 -14.64 -7.04 -16.82
C HIS A 248 -13.67 -5.87 -16.65
N THR A 249 -13.64 -5.20 -15.51
CA THR A 249 -12.77 -4.05 -15.25
C THR A 249 -12.08 -4.14 -13.88
N GLN A 250 -11.15 -3.23 -13.64
CA GLN A 250 -10.47 -3.09 -12.35
C GLN A 250 -11.30 -2.38 -11.27
N LEU A 251 -12.60 -2.20 -11.47
CA LEU A 251 -13.52 -1.87 -10.37
C LEU A 251 -13.53 -2.97 -9.30
N GLN A 252 -13.16 -4.18 -9.66
CA GLN A 252 -12.74 -5.22 -8.74
C GLN A 252 -11.40 -5.76 -9.21
N ASP A 253 -10.43 -5.83 -8.30
CA ASP A 253 -9.09 -6.27 -8.62
C ASP A 253 -8.56 -7.17 -7.51
N THR A 254 -7.54 -7.96 -7.81
CA THR A 254 -6.91 -8.85 -6.85
C THR A 254 -5.53 -8.34 -6.52
N PHE A 255 -5.27 -8.15 -5.23
CA PHE A 255 -3.92 -7.88 -4.73
C PHE A 255 -3.26 -9.21 -4.38
N GLY A 256 -2.26 -9.60 -5.16
CA GLY A 256 -1.49 -10.82 -4.92
C GLY A 256 -0.40 -10.57 -3.90
N VAL A 257 -0.62 -11.01 -2.65
CA VAL A 257 0.36 -10.85 -1.58
C VAL A 257 1.50 -11.83 -1.75
N ILE A 258 2.73 -11.32 -1.72
CA ILE A 258 3.97 -12.10 -1.64
C ILE A 258 4.86 -11.37 -0.64
N MET A 259 4.98 -11.89 0.57
CA MET A 259 5.82 -11.28 1.61
C MET A 259 7.24 -11.83 1.55
N LEU A 260 7.89 -11.64 0.39
CA LEU A 260 9.28 -11.99 0.16
C LEU A 260 10.16 -10.90 0.78
N CYS A 261 11.01 -11.30 1.70
CA CYS A 261 11.94 -10.41 2.40
C CYS A 261 13.36 -10.97 2.30
N VAL A 262 14.35 -10.07 2.43
CA VAL A 262 15.74 -10.47 2.55
C VAL A 262 16.06 -10.55 4.05
N VAL A 263 16.45 -11.72 4.52
CA VAL A 263 16.67 -11.98 5.94
C VAL A 263 18.08 -12.51 6.20
N PRO A 264 18.64 -12.28 7.39
CA PRO A 264 19.95 -12.84 7.75
C PRO A 264 19.90 -14.38 7.81
N GLN A 265 20.93 -15.01 7.25
CA GLN A 265 21.19 -16.44 7.40
C GLN A 265 22.70 -16.63 7.55
N GLY A 266 23.16 -16.81 8.78
CA GLY A 266 24.61 -16.77 9.09
C GLY A 266 25.18 -15.39 8.75
N ASP A 267 26.27 -15.37 7.97
CA ASP A 267 26.92 -14.13 7.54
C ASP A 267 26.35 -13.55 6.24
N SER A 268 25.36 -14.20 5.65
CA SER A 268 24.75 -13.80 4.38
C SER A 268 23.29 -13.36 4.55
N LEU A 269 22.78 -12.69 3.52
CA LEU A 269 21.37 -12.31 3.40
C LEU A 269 20.73 -13.19 2.32
N VAL A 270 19.57 -13.76 2.63
CA VAL A 270 18.84 -14.63 1.70
C VAL A 270 17.40 -14.18 1.54
N PRO A 271 16.82 -14.32 0.35
CA PRO A 271 15.40 -14.08 0.16
C PRO A 271 14.57 -15.21 0.76
N LYS A 272 13.51 -14.86 1.47
CA LYS A 272 12.60 -15.80 2.10
C LYS A 272 11.19 -15.23 2.14
N VAL A 273 10.19 -16.04 1.83
CA VAL A 273 8.78 -15.68 2.04
C VAL A 273 8.46 -15.84 3.53
N LEU A 274 8.06 -14.75 4.17
CA LEU A 274 7.76 -14.72 5.60
C LEU A 274 6.24 -14.67 5.82
N ASN A 275 5.77 -15.28 6.88
CA ASN A 275 4.42 -15.03 7.39
C ASN A 275 4.41 -13.75 8.24
N LEU A 276 3.23 -13.31 8.67
CA LEU A 276 3.09 -12.07 9.45
C LEU A 276 3.89 -12.13 10.75
N LYS A 277 3.84 -13.25 11.46
CA LYS A 277 4.56 -13.44 12.74
C LYS A 277 6.07 -13.32 12.55
N GLU A 278 6.62 -14.03 11.58
CA GLU A 278 8.05 -14.00 11.26
C GLU A 278 8.52 -12.59 10.89
N LEU A 279 7.73 -11.87 10.10
CA LEU A 279 8.06 -10.50 9.70
C LEU A 279 8.12 -9.56 10.91
N LEU A 280 7.15 -9.65 11.81
CA LEU A 280 7.13 -8.87 13.05
C LEU A 280 8.25 -9.26 14.02
N GLU A 281 8.60 -10.52 14.08
CA GLU A 281 9.73 -10.99 14.93
C GLU A 281 11.07 -10.46 14.41
N HIS A 282 11.28 -10.42 13.11
CA HIS A 282 12.48 -9.80 12.52
C HIS A 282 12.56 -8.31 12.84
N TYR A 283 11.43 -7.60 12.74
CA TYR A 283 11.38 -6.20 13.13
C TYR A 283 11.71 -6.00 14.62
N LEU A 284 11.16 -6.83 15.50
CA LEU A 284 11.45 -6.79 16.94
C LEU A 284 12.91 -7.05 17.25
N ALA A 285 13.52 -8.05 16.62
CA ALA A 285 14.94 -8.33 16.78
C ALA A 285 15.81 -7.13 16.38
N HIS A 286 15.44 -6.45 15.31
CA HIS A 286 16.10 -5.22 14.87
C HIS A 286 15.95 -4.11 15.91
N GLN A 287 14.76 -3.89 16.44
CA GLN A 287 14.53 -2.86 17.48
C GLN A 287 15.28 -3.16 18.77
N GLU A 288 15.35 -4.40 19.17
CA GLU A 288 16.14 -4.82 20.34
C GLU A 288 17.61 -4.46 20.16
N ASP A 289 18.18 -4.71 18.98
CA ASP A 289 19.55 -4.33 18.64
C ASP A 289 19.74 -2.80 18.65
N VAL A 290 18.83 -2.06 18.03
CA VAL A 290 18.87 -0.58 17.99
C VAL A 290 18.85 0.01 19.41
N VAL A 291 17.93 -0.44 20.26
CA VAL A 291 17.81 0.06 21.65
C VAL A 291 19.04 -0.29 22.47
N THR A 292 19.54 -1.53 22.32
CA THR A 292 20.75 -1.99 23.02
C THR A 292 21.95 -1.13 22.63
N ARG A 293 22.15 -0.90 21.33
CA ARG A 293 23.28 -0.11 20.82
C ARG A 293 23.18 1.36 21.23
N ARG A 294 21.96 1.92 21.20
CA ARG A 294 21.73 3.29 21.69
C ARG A 294 22.08 3.42 23.18
N THR A 295 21.70 2.43 23.98
CA THR A 295 21.98 2.43 25.43
C THR A 295 23.47 2.37 25.71
N LYS A 296 24.23 1.64 24.90
CA LYS A 296 25.69 1.57 25.01
C LYS A 296 26.39 2.86 24.60
N TYR A 297 25.83 3.59 23.63
CA TYR A 297 26.34 4.87 23.15
C TYR A 297 26.25 5.93 24.25
#